data_14e3d340763120110818f76537ed6655
#
_entry.id   14e3d340763120110818f76537ed6655
#
_cell.length_a   1.000
_cell.length_b   1.000
_cell.length_c   1.000
_cell.angle_alpha   90.00
_cell.angle_beta   90.00
_cell.angle_gamma   90.00
#
_symmetry.space_group_name_H-M   'P 1'
#
loop_
_entity.id
_entity.type
_entity.pdbx_description
1 polymer ?
#
loop_
_entity_poly.entity_id
_entity_poly.type
_entity_poly.pdbx_seq_one_letter_code
_entity_poly.pdbx_strand_id
1 'polypeptide(L)'
;WVENSSLRGQKKDSNGIVEFTEADFVWDEKTSPHKKTIIAGVNKIYRENARCKTLDTGTAYISSSKGSSSDPVFFVTCGTGADTFNAFFSKSEVEKGKKLVAAQHIDRSRAIGLCESYAKLNTNNPSTFEFSHVMDLAVSEHPNGRTTVTSSFTAKNSFNLELKYNIRCLFDSSKLLEAAISEAM
;
A
#
# COMPACT_ATOMS: atom_id res chain seq x y z
N TRP A 1 -25.80 2.37 14.29
CA TRP A 1 -25.05 1.26 14.88
C TRP A 1 -25.56 -0.02 14.24
N VAL A 2 -24.88 -0.51 13.19
CA VAL A 2 -25.08 -1.87 12.68
C VAL A 2 -24.02 -2.71 13.38
N GLU A 3 -24.43 -3.43 14.42
CA GLU A 3 -23.61 -4.45 15.05
C GLU A 3 -23.22 -5.50 13.99
N ASN A 4 -21.93 -5.75 13.90
CA ASN A 4 -21.33 -6.73 13.00
C ASN A 4 -21.76 -8.15 13.41
N SER A 5 -22.97 -8.55 13.00
CA SER A 5 -23.58 -9.86 13.31
C SER A 5 -22.93 -11.02 12.53
N SER A 6 -21.94 -10.77 11.67
CA SER A 6 -21.31 -11.78 10.81
C SER A 6 -20.24 -12.62 11.50
N LEU A 7 -19.91 -12.38 12.79
CA LEU A 7 -18.92 -13.18 13.52
C LEU A 7 -19.50 -14.31 14.39
N ARG A 8 -20.84 -14.43 14.45
CA ARG A 8 -21.48 -15.53 15.20
C ARG A 8 -21.60 -16.77 14.33
N GLY A 9 -20.69 -17.73 14.53
CA GLY A 9 -20.74 -19.06 13.92
C GLY A 9 -19.62 -19.37 12.94
N GLN A 10 -18.60 -18.51 12.84
CA GLN A 10 -17.45 -18.79 11.97
C GLN A 10 -16.71 -20.06 12.40
N LYS A 11 -16.46 -20.92 11.42
CA LYS A 11 -15.70 -22.15 11.61
C LYS A 11 -14.27 -21.78 12.05
N LYS A 12 -13.78 -22.49 13.06
CA LYS A 12 -12.37 -22.36 13.51
C LYS A 12 -11.60 -23.59 13.08
N ASP A 13 -10.34 -23.38 12.69
CA ASP A 13 -9.42 -24.49 12.43
C ASP A 13 -8.98 -25.19 13.74
N SER A 14 -8.16 -26.24 13.62
CA SER A 14 -7.62 -27.01 14.75
C SER A 14 -6.86 -26.18 15.78
N ASN A 15 -6.42 -24.96 15.42
CA ASN A 15 -5.70 -24.04 16.28
C ASN A 15 -6.60 -22.91 16.82
N GLY A 16 -7.93 -22.99 16.61
CA GLY A 16 -8.90 -21.98 17.04
C GLY A 16 -8.90 -20.70 16.21
N ILE A 17 -8.22 -20.68 15.05
CA ILE A 17 -8.17 -19.55 14.15
C ILE A 17 -9.41 -19.59 13.26
N VAL A 18 -10.02 -18.43 13.02
CA VAL A 18 -11.18 -18.29 12.10
C VAL A 18 -10.79 -18.77 10.70
N GLU A 19 -11.62 -19.64 10.13
CA GLU A 19 -11.51 -20.15 8.77
C GLU A 19 -12.76 -19.76 7.98
N PHE A 20 -12.57 -18.93 6.95
CA PHE A 20 -13.62 -18.57 6.03
C PHE A 20 -13.91 -19.69 5.06
N THR A 21 -15.19 -19.94 4.82
CA THR A 21 -15.72 -20.99 3.93
C THR A 21 -16.44 -20.35 2.75
N GLU A 22 -16.87 -21.15 1.78
CA GLU A 22 -17.60 -20.65 0.60
C GLU A 22 -18.85 -19.83 0.96
N ALA A 23 -19.49 -20.13 2.08
CA ALA A 23 -20.71 -19.46 2.54
C ALA A 23 -20.45 -18.02 3.06
N ASP A 24 -19.21 -17.69 3.36
CA ASP A 24 -18.83 -16.36 3.87
C ASP A 24 -18.61 -15.32 2.76
N PHE A 25 -18.68 -15.72 1.49
CA PHE A 25 -18.38 -14.87 0.33
C PHE A 25 -19.61 -14.63 -0.54
N VAL A 26 -19.56 -13.56 -1.32
CA VAL A 26 -20.53 -13.27 -2.39
C VAL A 26 -19.91 -13.70 -3.72
N TRP A 27 -20.63 -14.53 -4.49
CA TRP A 27 -20.14 -15.11 -5.73
C TRP A 27 -20.94 -14.62 -6.94
N ASP A 28 -20.24 -14.32 -8.03
CA ASP A 28 -20.81 -14.01 -9.33
C ASP A 28 -20.15 -14.85 -10.44
N GLU A 29 -20.48 -14.58 -11.70
CA GLU A 29 -19.93 -15.30 -12.84
C GLU A 29 -18.39 -15.17 -12.98
N LYS A 30 -17.82 -14.02 -12.53
CA LYS A 30 -16.38 -13.77 -12.61
C LYS A 30 -15.60 -14.45 -11.49
N THR A 31 -16.13 -14.46 -10.29
CA THR A 31 -15.47 -14.99 -9.09
C THR A 31 -15.70 -16.48 -8.90
N SER A 32 -16.84 -17.02 -9.38
CA SER A 32 -17.21 -18.44 -9.25
C SER A 32 -16.17 -19.42 -9.77
N PRO A 33 -15.48 -19.18 -10.91
CA PRO A 33 -14.40 -20.08 -11.38
C PRO A 33 -13.18 -20.12 -10.46
N HIS A 34 -13.04 -19.15 -9.58
CA HIS A 34 -11.85 -18.93 -8.72
C HIS A 34 -12.13 -19.15 -7.22
N LYS A 35 -13.28 -19.69 -6.84
CA LYS A 35 -13.70 -19.89 -5.44
C LYS A 35 -12.58 -20.46 -4.55
N LYS A 36 -11.98 -21.57 -4.95
CA LYS A 36 -10.91 -22.23 -4.18
C LYS A 36 -9.71 -21.30 -3.94
N THR A 37 -9.28 -20.57 -4.96
CA THR A 37 -8.15 -19.65 -4.88
C THR A 37 -8.48 -18.45 -3.99
N ILE A 38 -9.67 -17.87 -4.14
CA ILE A 38 -10.11 -16.71 -3.35
C ILE A 38 -10.24 -17.09 -1.88
N ILE A 39 -10.91 -18.20 -1.55
CA ILE A 39 -11.04 -18.68 -0.17
C ILE A 39 -9.66 -18.94 0.46
N ALA A 40 -8.78 -19.66 -0.25
CA ALA A 40 -7.45 -19.97 0.24
C ALA A 40 -6.60 -18.69 0.45
N GLY A 41 -6.66 -17.74 -0.50
CA GLY A 41 -5.94 -16.47 -0.42
C GLY A 41 -6.42 -15.59 0.73
N VAL A 42 -7.74 -15.45 0.91
CA VAL A 42 -8.32 -14.64 2.01
C VAL A 42 -7.99 -15.27 3.38
N ASN A 43 -8.13 -16.59 3.53
CA ASN A 43 -7.74 -17.28 4.76
C ASN A 43 -6.24 -17.09 5.05
N LYS A 44 -5.41 -17.15 4.02
CA LYS A 44 -3.96 -16.94 4.17
C LYS A 44 -3.65 -15.50 4.57
N ILE A 45 -4.28 -14.49 3.94
CA ILE A 45 -4.16 -13.08 4.32
C ILE A 45 -4.58 -12.88 5.78
N TYR A 46 -5.72 -13.43 6.19
CA TYR A 46 -6.22 -13.31 7.57
C TYR A 46 -5.21 -13.86 8.58
N ARG A 47 -4.56 -14.98 8.27
CA ARG A 47 -3.55 -15.60 9.16
C ARG A 47 -2.25 -14.81 9.20
N GLU A 48 -1.74 -14.38 8.06
CA GLU A 48 -0.38 -13.88 7.90
C GLU A 48 -0.26 -12.35 8.00
N ASN A 49 -1.33 -11.61 7.68
CA ASN A 49 -1.31 -10.15 7.68
C ASN A 49 -1.94 -9.59 8.96
N ALA A 50 -1.11 -9.03 9.84
CA ALA A 50 -1.58 -8.46 11.11
C ALA A 50 -2.60 -7.31 10.92
N ARG A 51 -2.52 -6.56 9.82
CA ARG A 51 -3.45 -5.47 9.50
C ARG A 51 -4.80 -5.96 8.95
N CYS A 52 -4.92 -7.24 8.57
CA CYS A 52 -6.14 -7.85 8.05
C CYS A 52 -6.87 -8.73 9.08
N LYS A 53 -6.70 -8.46 10.37
CA LYS A 53 -7.49 -9.14 11.41
C LYS A 53 -8.96 -8.74 11.42
N THR A 54 -9.27 -7.61 10.78
CA THR A 54 -10.62 -7.22 10.37
C THR A 54 -10.63 -7.16 8.85
N LEU A 55 -11.46 -7.96 8.20
CA LEU A 55 -11.64 -7.95 6.74
C LEU A 55 -13.10 -8.22 6.38
N ASP A 56 -13.49 -7.79 5.19
CA ASP A 56 -14.83 -7.99 4.64
C ASP A 56 -14.79 -8.98 3.47
N THR A 57 -15.22 -10.22 3.72
CA THR A 57 -15.24 -11.28 2.70
C THR A 57 -16.18 -10.97 1.54
N GLY A 58 -17.21 -10.15 1.75
CA GLY A 58 -18.13 -9.69 0.70
C GLY A 58 -17.45 -8.80 -0.36
N THR A 59 -16.29 -8.24 -0.03
CA THR A 59 -15.49 -7.42 -0.97
C THR A 59 -14.48 -8.23 -1.79
N ALA A 60 -14.34 -9.54 -1.51
CA ALA A 60 -13.37 -10.36 -2.19
C ALA A 60 -13.69 -10.51 -3.69
N TYR A 61 -12.84 -9.96 -4.55
CA TYR A 61 -13.11 -9.85 -5.97
C TYR A 61 -11.85 -9.94 -6.83
N ILE A 62 -12.05 -10.10 -8.14
CA ILE A 62 -10.97 -10.06 -9.13
C ILE A 62 -10.57 -8.61 -9.42
N SER A 63 -9.27 -8.33 -9.46
CA SER A 63 -8.76 -7.01 -9.83
C SER A 63 -8.88 -6.77 -11.33
N SER A 64 -9.47 -5.63 -11.72
CA SER A 64 -9.55 -5.20 -13.13
C SER A 64 -8.28 -4.54 -13.63
N SER A 65 -7.40 -4.09 -12.71
CA SER A 65 -6.19 -3.32 -13.04
C SER A 65 -4.89 -4.09 -12.80
N LYS A 66 -4.96 -5.28 -12.21
CA LYS A 66 -3.79 -6.10 -11.86
C LYS A 66 -3.98 -7.54 -12.34
N GLY A 67 -2.85 -8.20 -12.65
CA GLY A 67 -2.84 -9.59 -13.11
C GLY A 67 -3.06 -9.74 -14.61
N SER A 68 -3.23 -10.97 -15.02
CA SER A 68 -3.51 -11.39 -16.41
C SER A 68 -4.54 -12.52 -16.41
N SER A 69 -5.03 -12.92 -17.58
CA SER A 69 -5.94 -14.07 -17.71
C SER A 69 -5.33 -15.38 -17.24
N SER A 70 -4.00 -15.54 -17.36
CA SER A 70 -3.26 -16.73 -16.90
C SER A 70 -2.91 -16.70 -15.42
N ASP A 71 -2.71 -15.51 -14.84
CA ASP A 71 -2.45 -15.31 -13.41
C ASP A 71 -3.31 -14.15 -12.89
N PRO A 72 -4.60 -14.39 -12.65
CA PRO A 72 -5.50 -13.38 -12.14
C PRO A 72 -5.09 -12.96 -10.73
N VAL A 73 -5.25 -11.66 -10.45
CA VAL A 73 -5.04 -11.05 -9.15
C VAL A 73 -6.40 -10.76 -8.52
N PHE A 74 -6.52 -11.11 -7.26
CA PHE A 74 -7.69 -10.90 -6.43
C PHE A 74 -7.37 -9.89 -5.33
N PHE A 75 -8.40 -9.36 -4.70
CA PHE A 75 -8.24 -8.54 -3.51
C PHE A 75 -9.34 -8.83 -2.50
N VAL A 76 -9.10 -8.44 -1.26
CA VAL A 76 -10.09 -8.37 -0.18
C VAL A 76 -9.84 -7.08 0.60
N THR A 77 -10.90 -6.43 1.04
CA THR A 77 -10.80 -5.21 1.83
C THR A 77 -10.53 -5.55 3.30
N CYS A 78 -9.48 -4.95 3.84
CA CYS A 78 -9.02 -5.09 5.22
C CYS A 78 -9.12 -3.75 5.96
N GLY A 79 -9.23 -3.81 7.29
CA GLY A 79 -9.30 -2.63 8.15
C GLY A 79 -10.72 -2.10 8.33
N THR A 80 -10.84 -0.96 9.00
CA THR A 80 -12.11 -0.28 9.27
C THR A 80 -11.92 1.23 9.16
N GLY A 81 -12.96 1.95 8.71
CA GLY A 81 -12.95 3.41 8.66
C GLY A 81 -11.83 3.96 7.77
N ALA A 82 -11.05 4.89 8.30
CA ALA A 82 -9.94 5.54 7.58
C ALA A 82 -8.74 4.62 7.30
N ASP A 83 -8.61 3.50 8.02
CA ASP A 83 -7.53 2.53 7.86
C ASP A 83 -7.87 1.41 6.87
N THR A 84 -8.94 1.56 6.11
CA THR A 84 -9.39 0.57 5.12
C THR A 84 -8.43 0.54 3.93
N PHE A 85 -8.02 -0.67 3.52
CA PHE A 85 -7.17 -0.89 2.34
C PHE A 85 -7.47 -2.23 1.67
N ASN A 86 -7.12 -2.37 0.41
CA ASN A 86 -7.24 -3.63 -0.33
C ASN A 86 -5.95 -4.44 -0.23
N ALA A 87 -6.05 -5.66 0.28
CA ALA A 87 -4.98 -6.64 0.26
C ALA A 87 -5.10 -7.46 -1.02
N PHE A 88 -4.06 -7.42 -1.87
CA PHE A 88 -4.02 -8.10 -3.17
C PHE A 88 -3.23 -9.41 -3.07
N PHE A 89 -3.63 -10.41 -3.87
CA PHE A 89 -2.91 -11.66 -4.04
C PHE A 89 -3.19 -12.26 -5.42
N SER A 90 -2.20 -12.91 -6.02
CA SER A 90 -2.37 -13.60 -7.29
C SER A 90 -2.68 -15.09 -7.09
N LYS A 91 -3.24 -15.72 -8.13
CA LYS A 91 -3.43 -17.18 -8.17
C LYS A 91 -2.11 -17.90 -7.91
N SER A 92 -1.05 -17.50 -8.60
CA SER A 92 0.27 -18.13 -8.51
C SER A 92 0.91 -17.98 -7.12
N GLU A 93 0.66 -16.89 -6.40
CA GLU A 93 1.16 -16.69 -5.03
C GLU A 93 0.48 -17.62 -4.03
N VAL A 94 -0.82 -17.83 -4.18
CA VAL A 94 -1.58 -18.77 -3.35
C VAL A 94 -1.12 -20.21 -3.61
N GLU A 95 -1.01 -20.62 -4.88
CA GLU A 95 -0.60 -21.97 -5.27
C GLU A 95 0.85 -22.29 -4.86
N LYS A 96 1.76 -21.33 -4.93
CA LYS A 96 3.16 -21.47 -4.52
C LYS A 96 3.37 -21.33 -3.01
N GLY A 97 2.31 -21.10 -2.24
CA GLY A 97 2.40 -20.93 -0.78
C GLY A 97 3.16 -19.68 -0.35
N LYS A 98 3.36 -18.67 -1.23
CA LYS A 98 4.05 -17.43 -0.88
C LYS A 98 3.36 -16.71 0.28
N LYS A 99 4.14 -16.08 1.13
CA LYS A 99 3.61 -15.30 2.25
C LYS A 99 2.85 -14.07 1.73
N LEU A 100 1.58 -13.95 2.10
CA LEU A 100 0.67 -12.87 1.66
C LEU A 100 0.62 -11.76 2.72
N VAL A 101 1.73 -11.10 2.92
CA VAL A 101 1.79 -9.91 3.79
C VAL A 101 1.57 -8.68 2.91
N ALA A 102 0.61 -7.82 3.29
CA ALA A 102 0.51 -6.52 2.64
C ALA A 102 1.84 -5.80 2.78
N ALA A 103 2.35 -5.29 1.68
CA ALA A 103 3.54 -4.48 1.70
C ALA A 103 3.32 -3.32 2.68
N GLN A 104 4.20 -3.21 3.67
CA GLN A 104 4.18 -2.07 4.58
C GLN A 104 4.84 -0.90 3.88
N HIS A 105 4.15 0.21 3.86
CA HIS A 105 4.68 1.48 3.38
C HIS A 105 5.09 2.35 4.56
N ILE A 106 6.05 3.22 4.33
CA ILE A 106 6.37 4.29 5.28
C ILE A 106 5.13 5.20 5.43
N ASP A 107 4.90 5.72 6.62
CA ASP A 107 3.86 6.73 6.84
C ASP A 107 4.06 7.93 5.89
N ARG A 108 2.96 8.40 5.28
CA ARG A 108 2.97 9.46 4.26
C ARG A 108 3.63 10.74 4.76
N SER A 109 3.23 11.20 5.95
CA SER A 109 3.74 12.46 6.53
C SER A 109 5.22 12.32 6.86
N ARG A 110 5.61 11.17 7.38
CA ARG A 110 7.01 10.84 7.66
C ARG A 110 7.85 10.80 6.39
N ALA A 111 7.36 10.20 5.30
CA ALA A 111 8.08 10.16 4.03
C ALA A 111 8.30 11.56 3.47
N ILE A 112 7.26 12.42 3.49
CA ILE A 112 7.36 13.82 3.06
C ILE A 112 8.40 14.57 3.90
N GLY A 113 8.31 14.51 5.24
CA GLY A 113 9.23 15.20 6.14
C GLY A 113 10.69 14.74 5.99
N LEU A 114 10.93 13.45 5.75
CA LEU A 114 12.28 12.93 5.47
C LEU A 114 12.81 13.41 4.11
N CYS A 115 11.96 13.47 3.08
CA CYS A 115 12.33 13.97 1.76
C CYS A 115 12.66 15.47 1.81
N GLU A 116 11.84 16.27 2.50
CA GLU A 116 12.08 17.69 2.76
C GLU A 116 13.38 17.92 3.51
N SER A 117 13.61 17.16 4.59
CA SER A 117 14.83 17.25 5.40
C SER A 117 16.08 16.94 4.56
N TYR A 118 16.00 15.90 3.72
CA TYR A 118 17.09 15.57 2.80
C TYR A 118 17.35 16.71 1.81
N ALA A 119 16.31 17.27 1.19
CA ALA A 119 16.43 18.40 0.26
C ALA A 119 17.12 19.59 0.93
N LYS A 120 16.64 19.97 2.12
CA LYS A 120 17.18 21.10 2.90
C LYS A 120 18.66 20.93 3.24
N LEU A 121 19.06 19.73 3.67
CA LEU A 121 20.46 19.42 4.02
C LEU A 121 21.40 19.43 2.80
N ASN A 122 20.86 19.25 1.58
CA ASN A 122 21.64 19.21 0.34
C ASN A 122 21.52 20.49 -0.49
N THR A 123 21.07 21.61 0.11
CA THR A 123 21.07 22.94 -0.52
C THR A 123 22.26 23.77 -0.05
N ASN A 124 22.72 24.67 -0.91
CA ASN A 124 23.83 25.57 -0.55
C ASN A 124 23.45 26.55 0.56
N ASN A 125 22.21 27.03 0.57
CA ASN A 125 21.70 27.99 1.53
C ASN A 125 20.42 27.47 2.22
N PRO A 126 20.51 26.58 3.23
CA PRO A 126 19.35 25.97 3.89
C PRO A 126 18.38 26.98 4.56
N SER A 127 18.86 28.20 4.85
CA SER A 127 18.01 29.27 5.42
C SER A 127 17.03 29.89 4.43
N THR A 128 17.26 29.67 3.12
CA THR A 128 16.40 30.18 2.03
C THR A 128 15.57 29.08 1.39
N PHE A 129 15.57 27.89 1.99
CA PHE A 129 14.88 26.71 1.48
C PHE A 129 13.37 26.82 1.71
N GLU A 130 12.59 26.63 0.64
CA GLU A 130 11.13 26.56 0.69
C GLU A 130 10.65 25.32 -0.06
N PHE A 131 10.04 24.38 0.65
CA PHE A 131 9.53 23.13 0.08
C PHE A 131 8.07 23.28 -0.39
N SER A 132 7.73 22.72 -1.55
CA SER A 132 6.37 22.70 -2.06
C SER A 132 5.58 21.56 -1.42
N HIS A 133 4.62 21.91 -0.52
CA HIS A 133 3.77 20.93 0.15
C HIS A 133 2.46 20.65 -0.58
N VAL A 134 2.12 21.39 -1.63
CA VAL A 134 0.80 21.33 -2.28
C VAL A 134 0.90 21.15 -3.80
N MET A 135 1.52 22.09 -4.51
CA MET A 135 1.41 22.16 -5.97
C MET A 135 2.17 21.03 -6.69
N ASP A 136 3.37 20.70 -6.23
CA ASP A 136 4.27 19.77 -6.92
C ASP A 136 4.47 18.47 -6.12
N LEU A 137 3.75 18.31 -4.98
CA LEU A 137 3.89 17.16 -4.11
C LEU A 137 3.04 15.99 -4.59
N ALA A 138 3.69 14.88 -4.91
CA ALA A 138 3.04 13.60 -5.15
C ALA A 138 3.67 12.49 -4.32
N VAL A 139 2.83 11.60 -3.78
CA VAL A 139 3.26 10.41 -3.04
C VAL A 139 2.62 9.20 -3.69
N SER A 140 3.46 8.27 -4.13
CA SER A 140 3.04 7.03 -4.81
C SER A 140 3.50 5.81 -4.04
N GLU A 141 2.57 4.95 -3.66
CA GLU A 141 2.84 3.67 -3.03
C GLU A 141 2.92 2.56 -4.08
N HIS A 142 3.95 1.73 -3.99
CA HIS A 142 4.20 0.64 -4.93
C HIS A 142 3.89 -0.72 -4.30
N PRO A 143 3.40 -1.70 -5.07
CA PRO A 143 3.01 -3.02 -4.54
C PRO A 143 4.14 -3.77 -3.80
N ASN A 144 5.39 -3.41 -4.03
CA ASN A 144 6.56 -3.99 -3.38
C ASN A 144 6.93 -3.35 -2.02
N GLY A 145 6.06 -2.50 -1.47
CA GLY A 145 6.29 -1.81 -0.19
C GLY A 145 7.15 -0.55 -0.29
N ARG A 146 7.54 -0.17 -1.50
CA ARG A 146 8.26 1.09 -1.72
C ARG A 146 7.29 2.26 -1.84
N THR A 147 7.73 3.43 -1.39
CA THR A 147 7.00 4.70 -1.54
C THR A 147 7.89 5.70 -2.22
N THR A 148 7.38 6.36 -3.26
CA THR A 148 8.06 7.46 -3.94
C THR A 148 7.41 8.77 -3.53
N VAL A 149 8.21 9.74 -3.10
CA VAL A 149 7.80 11.14 -2.91
C VAL A 149 8.50 11.97 -3.98
N THR A 150 7.72 12.74 -4.72
CA THR A 150 8.23 13.77 -5.64
C THR A 150 7.69 15.12 -5.23
N SER A 151 8.52 16.15 -5.30
CA SER A 151 8.13 17.53 -5.04
C SER A 151 9.11 18.49 -5.71
N SER A 152 8.88 19.78 -5.51
CA SER A 152 9.86 20.83 -5.82
C SER A 152 10.20 21.66 -4.58
N PHE A 153 11.29 22.39 -4.66
CA PHE A 153 11.65 23.39 -3.67
C PHE A 153 12.40 24.54 -4.32
N THR A 154 12.41 25.70 -3.69
CA THR A 154 13.28 26.80 -4.04
C THR A 154 14.38 26.98 -2.99
N ALA A 155 15.54 27.41 -3.42
CA ALA A 155 16.63 27.80 -2.55
C ALA A 155 17.60 28.71 -3.31
N LYS A 156 18.33 29.57 -2.59
CA LYS A 156 19.37 30.38 -3.19
C LYS A 156 20.66 29.57 -3.35
N ASN A 157 21.28 29.71 -4.52
CA ASN A 157 22.59 29.12 -4.80
C ASN A 157 23.73 29.94 -4.16
N SER A 158 24.97 29.55 -4.40
CA SER A 158 26.16 30.24 -3.91
C SER A 158 26.33 31.69 -4.43
N PHE A 159 25.66 32.06 -5.52
CA PHE A 159 25.58 33.40 -6.09
C PHE A 159 24.41 34.23 -5.60
N ASN A 160 23.70 33.75 -4.58
CA ASN A 160 22.47 34.36 -4.01
C ASN A 160 21.30 34.46 -5.00
N LEU A 161 21.32 33.66 -6.08
CA LEU A 161 20.22 33.53 -7.04
C LEU A 161 19.28 32.47 -6.58
N GLU A 162 17.97 32.81 -6.55
CA GLU A 162 16.90 31.83 -6.22
C GLU A 162 16.65 30.93 -7.43
N LEU A 163 16.75 29.63 -7.21
CA LEU A 163 16.54 28.61 -8.22
C LEU A 163 15.47 27.62 -7.72
N LYS A 164 14.72 27.06 -8.67
CA LYS A 164 13.75 25.99 -8.42
C LYS A 164 14.43 24.65 -8.72
N TYR A 165 14.19 23.68 -7.83
CA TYR A 165 14.69 22.31 -7.93
C TYR A 165 13.55 21.31 -7.84
N ASN A 166 13.69 20.18 -8.51
CA ASN A 166 12.85 19.01 -8.32
C ASN A 166 13.57 18.00 -7.43
N ILE A 167 12.82 17.33 -6.58
CA ILE A 167 13.32 16.23 -5.77
C ILE A 167 12.46 14.99 -5.95
N ARG A 168 13.12 13.83 -6.00
CA ARG A 168 12.49 12.51 -5.96
C ARG A 168 13.17 11.69 -4.87
N CYS A 169 12.37 11.19 -3.93
CA CYS A 169 12.81 10.32 -2.84
C CYS A 169 12.14 8.95 -2.94
N LEU A 170 12.90 7.88 -2.77
CA LEU A 170 12.42 6.51 -2.73
C LEU A 170 12.64 5.94 -1.33
N PHE A 171 11.58 5.38 -0.76
CA PHE A 171 11.57 4.80 0.59
C PHE A 171 11.25 3.30 0.56
N ASP A 172 11.75 2.56 1.55
CA ASP A 172 11.12 1.32 2.01
C ASP A 172 10.09 1.63 3.11
N SER A 173 9.64 0.61 3.85
CA SER A 173 8.66 0.80 4.93
C SER A 173 9.15 1.64 6.12
N SER A 174 10.43 2.01 6.17
CA SER A 174 11.02 2.62 7.36
C SER A 174 11.99 3.77 7.09
N LYS A 175 12.71 3.76 5.96
CA LYS A 175 13.83 4.67 5.69
C LYS A 175 13.92 5.10 4.23
N LEU A 176 14.64 6.20 4.01
CA LEU A 176 15.03 6.67 2.69
C LEU A 176 16.07 5.70 2.09
N LEU A 177 15.81 5.23 0.87
CA LEU A 177 16.71 4.37 0.10
C LEU A 177 17.54 5.18 -0.90
N GLU A 178 16.89 6.13 -1.57
CA GLU A 178 17.48 6.92 -2.63
C GLU A 178 16.82 8.30 -2.68
N ALA A 179 17.60 9.33 -2.98
CA ALA A 179 17.07 10.64 -3.30
C ALA A 179 17.87 11.27 -4.44
N ALA A 180 17.17 11.96 -5.35
CA ALA A 180 17.74 12.68 -6.47
C ALA A 180 17.18 14.10 -6.50
N ILE A 181 18.08 15.08 -6.66
CA ILE A 181 17.75 16.49 -6.82
C ILE A 181 18.23 16.91 -8.21
N SER A 182 17.38 17.63 -8.94
CA SER A 182 17.72 18.23 -10.23
C SER A 182 17.20 19.65 -10.29
N GLU A 183 17.89 20.52 -11.02
CA GLU A 183 17.39 21.87 -11.29
C GLU A 183 16.14 21.78 -12.18
N ALA A 184 15.10 22.56 -11.85
CA ALA A 184 13.91 22.67 -12.67
C ALA A 184 14.22 23.60 -13.86
N MET A 185 14.03 23.08 -15.07
CA MET A 185 14.18 23.87 -16.30
C MET A 185 12.94 24.77 -16.52
#